data_0b5e68750d9e398c1dccdd2df7b986c8
#
_entry.id   0b5e68750d9e398c1dccdd2df7b986c8
#
_cell.length_a   1.000
_cell.length_b   1.000
_cell.length_c   1.000
_cell.angle_alpha   90.00
_cell.angle_beta   90.00
_cell.angle_gamma   90.00
#
_symmetry.space_group_name_H-M   'P 1'
#
loop_
_entity.id
_entity.type
_entity.pdbx_description
1 polymer ?
#
loop_
_entity_poly.entity_id
_entity_poly.type
_entity_poly.pdbx_seq_one_letter_code
_entity_poly.pdbx_strand_id
1 'polypeptide(L)'
;MSENIYYCSNCGGVMEFDVKTQSLKCPNCDTQVNIVNDKKKIIEHEFNKRVAKTIAVEEKQTSTMECKGCGAKVEVAPDCTATECPYCGAKYVLAEKQEAAIVPDGIVPFKVDKHKVQETFNKWINRRWLAPGKLKHLYESGKIQGVYIPYWTFDADVVCDYSAEGGKHRKVEVKKDDGTTETRTETDWYNTHGRVKEFFDDVQVRGSKNLKDSLLKGIEPYDTKKQLVSYSPEYLSGYGAECYTVSLDDAHREANNIMETELRELARKDVRKHYDEVRNVRIAPDYRDETYKHILIPVYSTAFTYANKNYTVLVNGQTGKIKGSYPKSPVKIGIIVAIIAAIVALLIALNMKGNNNSDNSVYGNGMETGYSIESTYDDSQYLEMSDYEYVIDEDIEIL
;
A
#
# COMPACT_ATOMS: atom_id res chain seq x y z
N MET A 1 -27.04 -8.32 27.88
CA MET A 1 -26.20 -7.89 26.72
C MET A 1 -24.81 -8.42 26.96
N SER A 2 -24.40 -9.40 26.18
CA SER A 2 -23.18 -10.18 26.40
C SER A 2 -22.01 -9.44 25.82
N GLU A 3 -21.11 -9.00 26.68
CA GLU A 3 -19.75 -8.65 26.24
C GLU A 3 -19.06 -9.94 25.82
N ASN A 4 -18.52 -9.99 24.59
CA ASN A 4 -18.00 -11.22 24.04
C ASN A 4 -16.55 -11.48 24.47
N ILE A 5 -16.35 -11.73 25.76
CA ILE A 5 -15.18 -12.46 26.24
C ILE A 5 -15.59 -13.95 26.27
N TYR A 6 -14.92 -14.75 25.48
CA TYR A 6 -15.18 -16.18 25.42
C TYR A 6 -14.40 -16.89 26.53
N TYR A 7 -15.11 -17.42 27.51
CA TYR A 7 -14.51 -18.18 28.61
C TYR A 7 -14.51 -19.68 28.31
N CYS A 8 -13.43 -20.32 28.64
CA CYS A 8 -13.30 -21.77 28.52
C CYS A 8 -14.24 -22.48 29.51
N SER A 9 -15.12 -23.35 29.02
CA SER A 9 -16.04 -24.11 29.84
C SER A 9 -15.33 -25.13 30.76
N ASN A 10 -14.07 -25.49 30.46
CA ASN A 10 -13.32 -26.47 31.25
C ASN A 10 -12.52 -25.82 32.40
N CYS A 11 -11.84 -24.67 32.17
CA CYS A 11 -10.96 -24.09 33.16
C CYS A 11 -11.26 -22.62 33.48
N GLY A 12 -12.25 -21.99 32.86
CA GLY A 12 -12.63 -20.60 33.06
C GLY A 12 -11.66 -19.58 32.45
N GLY A 13 -10.57 -20.01 31.81
CA GLY A 13 -9.63 -19.11 31.13
C GLY A 13 -10.23 -18.46 29.89
N VAL A 14 -9.67 -17.32 29.45
CA VAL A 14 -10.10 -16.64 28.24
C VAL A 14 -9.63 -17.44 27.02
N MET A 15 -10.54 -17.71 26.10
CA MET A 15 -10.24 -18.37 24.84
C MET A 15 -9.78 -17.34 23.81
N GLU A 16 -8.86 -17.74 22.92
CA GLU A 16 -8.37 -16.91 21.83
C GLU A 16 -8.60 -17.62 20.51
N PHE A 17 -8.73 -16.87 19.41
CA PHE A 17 -8.77 -17.43 18.06
C PHE A 17 -7.42 -18.05 17.70
N ASP A 18 -7.42 -19.32 17.43
CA ASP A 18 -6.22 -20.06 16.97
C ASP A 18 -6.17 -20.18 15.45
N VAL A 19 -5.13 -19.58 14.88
CA VAL A 19 -4.91 -19.51 13.43
C VAL A 19 -4.74 -20.88 12.78
N LYS A 20 -4.18 -21.88 13.53
CA LYS A 20 -3.92 -23.22 12.98
C LYS A 20 -5.17 -24.06 12.88
N THR A 21 -6.00 -24.01 13.90
CA THR A 21 -7.24 -24.81 13.96
C THR A 21 -8.46 -24.03 13.43
N GLN A 22 -8.33 -22.71 13.21
CA GLN A 22 -9.43 -21.82 12.78
C GLN A 22 -10.64 -21.92 13.74
N SER A 23 -10.36 -22.00 15.04
CA SER A 23 -11.34 -22.17 16.12
C SER A 23 -10.94 -21.36 17.33
N LEU A 24 -11.82 -21.20 18.32
CA LEU A 24 -11.43 -20.70 19.62
C LEU A 24 -10.63 -21.79 20.37
N LYS A 25 -9.50 -21.41 20.95
CA LYS A 25 -8.64 -22.30 21.73
C LYS A 25 -8.31 -21.66 23.08
N CYS A 26 -8.38 -22.44 24.14
CA CYS A 26 -7.96 -22.00 25.47
C CYS A 26 -6.44 -22.15 25.60
N PRO A 27 -5.67 -21.06 25.87
CA PRO A 27 -4.22 -21.14 26.04
C PRO A 27 -3.79 -21.89 27.31
N ASN A 28 -4.71 -22.09 28.29
CA ASN A 28 -4.39 -22.73 29.57
C ASN A 28 -4.59 -24.24 29.55
N CYS A 29 -5.63 -24.74 28.86
CA CYS A 29 -5.98 -26.17 28.91
C CYS A 29 -6.22 -26.80 27.52
N ASP A 30 -5.89 -26.09 26.46
CA ASP A 30 -6.01 -26.52 25.05
C ASP A 30 -7.44 -26.91 24.59
N THR A 31 -8.48 -26.67 25.41
CA THR A 31 -9.87 -26.88 25.01
C THR A 31 -10.19 -26.05 23.76
N GLN A 32 -10.81 -26.67 22.76
CA GLN A 32 -11.16 -26.04 21.49
C GLN A 32 -12.69 -25.99 21.32
N VAL A 33 -13.17 -24.87 20.75
CA VAL A 33 -14.56 -24.66 20.39
C VAL A 33 -14.61 -24.17 18.95
N ASN A 34 -15.31 -24.89 18.10
CA ASN A 34 -15.44 -24.52 16.70
C ASN A 34 -16.24 -23.23 16.58
N ILE A 35 -15.79 -22.32 15.74
CA ILE A 35 -16.56 -21.13 15.36
C ILE A 35 -17.67 -21.61 14.44
N VAL A 36 -18.92 -21.39 14.87
CA VAL A 36 -20.08 -21.72 14.06
C VAL A 36 -20.20 -20.68 12.95
N ASN A 37 -19.55 -20.96 11.84
CA ASN A 37 -19.85 -20.26 10.59
C ASN A 37 -21.19 -20.82 10.08
N ASP A 38 -22.29 -20.26 10.58
CA ASP A 38 -23.51 -20.33 9.80
C ASP A 38 -23.13 -19.84 8.42
N LYS A 39 -23.41 -20.63 7.37
CA LYS A 39 -23.19 -20.23 5.96
C LYS A 39 -24.14 -19.08 5.58
N LYS A 40 -24.22 -18.07 6.43
CA LYS A 40 -24.92 -16.83 6.13
C LYS A 40 -24.23 -16.23 4.93
N LYS A 41 -24.99 -16.03 3.89
CA LYS A 41 -24.51 -15.29 2.72
C LYS A 41 -24.04 -13.91 3.23
N ILE A 42 -22.79 -13.56 2.94
CA ILE A 42 -22.29 -12.22 3.22
C ILE A 42 -23.20 -11.24 2.49
N ILE A 43 -23.71 -10.26 3.20
CA ILE A 43 -24.68 -9.30 2.68
C ILE A 43 -23.90 -8.24 1.92
N GLU A 44 -24.29 -7.99 0.69
CA GLU A 44 -23.89 -6.84 -0.11
C GLU A 44 -25.01 -5.81 -0.01
N HIS A 45 -24.65 -4.62 0.46
CA HIS A 45 -25.60 -3.53 0.65
C HIS A 45 -25.64 -2.66 -0.60
N GLU A 46 -26.84 -2.32 -1.05
CA GLU A 46 -27.00 -1.36 -2.15
C GLU A 46 -26.41 0.00 -1.74
N PHE A 47 -25.53 0.56 -2.57
CA PHE A 47 -24.97 1.88 -2.32
C PHE A 47 -25.99 2.97 -2.68
N ASN A 48 -26.35 3.76 -1.66
CA ASN A 48 -27.21 4.92 -1.83
C ASN A 48 -26.61 6.12 -1.10
N LYS A 49 -26.41 7.24 -1.81
CA LYS A 49 -25.87 8.49 -1.25
C LYS A 49 -26.65 9.02 -0.03
N ARG A 50 -27.94 8.70 0.11
CA ARG A 50 -28.73 9.06 1.29
C ARG A 50 -28.32 8.23 2.49
N VAL A 51 -28.15 6.91 2.31
CA VAL A 51 -27.70 5.98 3.36
C VAL A 51 -26.31 6.37 3.83
N ALA A 52 -25.37 6.63 2.91
CA ALA A 52 -24.03 7.06 3.26
C ALA A 52 -23.99 8.34 4.12
N LYS A 53 -24.87 9.32 3.84
CA LYS A 53 -24.99 10.54 4.63
C LYS A 53 -25.63 10.29 6.01
N THR A 54 -26.60 9.40 6.10
CA THR A 54 -27.27 9.06 7.37
C THR A 54 -26.28 8.40 8.32
N ILE A 55 -25.50 7.43 7.83
CA ILE A 55 -24.43 6.77 8.55
C ILE A 55 -23.42 7.80 9.09
N ALA A 56 -22.96 8.73 8.26
CA ALA A 56 -22.00 9.77 8.66
C ALA A 56 -22.51 10.72 9.77
N VAL A 57 -23.82 10.87 9.93
CA VAL A 57 -24.41 11.67 11.02
C VAL A 57 -24.46 10.88 12.34
N GLU A 58 -24.70 9.58 12.27
CA GLU A 58 -24.79 8.70 13.44
C GLU A 58 -23.42 8.37 14.04
N GLU A 59 -22.34 8.45 13.26
CA GLU A 59 -20.96 8.15 13.65
C GLU A 59 -20.34 9.09 14.70
N LYS A 60 -21.01 10.15 15.14
CA LYS A 60 -20.42 11.20 16.01
C LYS A 60 -20.62 10.99 17.51
N GLN A 61 -21.23 9.90 17.95
CA GLN A 61 -21.52 9.66 19.37
C GLN A 61 -20.49 8.73 20.01
N THR A 62 -19.72 9.23 20.99
CA THR A 62 -18.87 8.38 21.83
C THR A 62 -19.71 7.63 22.86
N SER A 63 -19.42 6.35 23.08
CA SER A 63 -20.02 5.55 24.14
C SER A 63 -19.04 5.28 25.26
N THR A 64 -19.50 5.24 26.51
CA THR A 64 -18.71 4.87 27.68
C THR A 64 -19.01 3.43 28.04
N MET A 65 -18.00 2.57 28.18
CA MET A 65 -18.14 1.20 28.62
C MET A 65 -17.40 0.96 29.94
N GLU A 66 -17.92 0.08 30.78
CA GLU A 66 -17.25 -0.38 31.99
C GLU A 66 -16.45 -1.65 31.70
N CYS A 67 -15.14 -1.61 32.00
CA CYS A 67 -14.26 -2.76 31.84
C CYS A 67 -14.58 -3.88 32.81
N LYS A 68 -15.03 -5.04 32.35
CA LYS A 68 -15.32 -6.20 33.22
C LYS A 68 -14.06 -6.79 33.88
N GLY A 69 -12.90 -6.56 33.32
CA GLY A 69 -11.64 -7.04 33.89
C GLY A 69 -11.19 -6.24 35.11
N CYS A 70 -11.43 -4.91 35.13
CA CYS A 70 -10.95 -4.04 36.20
C CYS A 70 -11.96 -3.00 36.69
N GLY A 71 -13.17 -2.97 36.16
CA GLY A 71 -14.25 -2.01 36.55
C GLY A 71 -14.02 -0.56 36.06
N ALA A 72 -12.95 -0.29 35.31
CA ALA A 72 -12.69 1.06 34.80
C ALA A 72 -13.70 1.46 33.73
N LYS A 73 -14.10 2.73 33.72
CA LYS A 73 -14.91 3.31 32.63
C LYS A 73 -13.96 3.76 31.50
N VAL A 74 -14.20 3.25 30.31
CA VAL A 74 -13.39 3.51 29.11
C VAL A 74 -14.30 4.18 28.08
N GLU A 75 -13.86 5.29 27.53
CA GLU A 75 -14.52 5.90 26.36
C GLU A 75 -14.13 5.13 25.10
N VAL A 76 -15.13 4.78 24.32
CA VAL A 76 -14.95 4.03 23.08
C VAL A 76 -15.56 4.84 21.95
N ALA A 77 -14.79 4.98 20.86
CA ALA A 77 -15.30 5.61 19.65
C ALA A 77 -16.43 4.74 19.05
N PRO A 78 -17.47 5.36 18.46
CA PRO A 78 -18.65 4.66 17.97
C PRO A 78 -18.35 3.68 16.83
N ASP A 79 -17.28 3.91 16.11
CA ASP A 79 -16.81 3.19 14.94
C ASP A 79 -15.83 2.02 15.26
N CYS A 80 -15.60 1.76 16.57
CA CYS A 80 -14.73 0.67 17.01
C CYS A 80 -15.45 -0.68 17.08
N THR A 81 -14.85 -1.69 16.44
CA THR A 81 -15.34 -3.08 16.52
C THR A 81 -14.70 -3.84 17.69
N ALA A 82 -13.50 -3.48 18.09
CA ALA A 82 -12.82 -4.00 19.27
C ALA A 82 -11.87 -2.95 19.86
N THR A 83 -11.68 -2.97 21.17
CA THR A 83 -10.75 -2.08 21.87
C THR A 83 -9.99 -2.83 22.96
N GLU A 84 -8.93 -2.22 23.47
CA GLU A 84 -8.16 -2.72 24.60
C GLU A 84 -8.32 -1.76 25.78
N CYS A 85 -8.59 -2.29 26.97
CA CYS A 85 -8.68 -1.47 28.17
C CYS A 85 -7.28 -0.87 28.48
N PRO A 86 -7.15 0.47 28.56
CA PRO A 86 -5.85 1.10 28.84
C PRO A 86 -5.33 0.83 30.25
N TYR A 87 -6.16 0.33 31.15
CA TYR A 87 -5.83 0.07 32.55
C TYR A 87 -5.35 -1.36 32.83
N CYS A 88 -5.98 -2.35 32.17
CA CYS A 88 -5.67 -3.77 32.44
C CYS A 88 -5.30 -4.58 31.21
N GLY A 89 -5.31 -4.00 30.02
CA GLY A 89 -5.00 -4.70 28.77
C GLY A 89 -6.03 -5.73 28.32
N ALA A 90 -7.20 -5.80 28.96
CA ALA A 90 -8.27 -6.69 28.52
C ALA A 90 -8.81 -6.23 27.16
N LYS A 91 -8.92 -7.16 26.23
CA LYS A 91 -9.43 -6.90 24.86
C LYS A 91 -10.93 -7.18 24.83
N TYR A 92 -11.66 -6.26 24.24
CA TYR A 92 -13.12 -6.32 24.13
C TYR A 92 -13.55 -6.28 22.68
N VAL A 93 -14.56 -7.06 22.35
CA VAL A 93 -15.28 -6.99 21.08
C VAL A 93 -16.56 -6.19 21.27
N LEU A 94 -16.73 -5.11 20.56
CA LEU A 94 -17.76 -4.10 20.78
C LEU A 94 -18.97 -4.22 19.83
N ALA A 95 -18.89 -5.07 18.82
CA ALA A 95 -19.79 -5.12 17.67
C ALA A 95 -21.28 -5.27 17.98
N GLU A 96 -21.66 -5.67 19.20
CA GLU A 96 -23.09 -5.84 19.56
C GLU A 96 -23.72 -4.66 20.30
N LYS A 97 -22.97 -3.59 20.59
CA LYS A 97 -23.46 -2.50 21.46
C LYS A 97 -23.65 -1.14 20.80
N GLN A 98 -23.22 -0.99 19.57
CA GLN A 98 -23.28 0.33 18.90
C GLN A 98 -24.44 0.36 17.92
N GLU A 99 -25.50 1.06 18.27
CA GLU A 99 -26.63 1.34 17.36
C GLU A 99 -26.20 2.20 16.15
N ALA A 100 -25.01 2.84 16.22
CA ALA A 100 -24.51 3.76 15.22
C ALA A 100 -23.31 3.23 14.40
N ALA A 101 -22.64 2.16 14.83
CA ALA A 101 -21.51 1.62 14.08
C ALA A 101 -21.95 0.60 13.03
N ILE A 102 -21.35 0.68 11.84
CA ILE A 102 -21.58 -0.34 10.81
C ILE A 102 -20.90 -1.63 11.27
N VAL A 103 -21.69 -2.64 11.60
CA VAL A 103 -21.19 -3.98 11.89
C VAL A 103 -20.51 -4.53 10.63
N PRO A 104 -19.31 -5.14 10.74
CA PRO A 104 -18.70 -5.77 9.58
C PRO A 104 -19.57 -6.87 8.99
N ASP A 105 -19.65 -6.92 7.66
CA ASP A 105 -20.39 -7.96 6.93
C ASP A 105 -19.54 -9.22 6.81
N GLY A 106 -18.22 -9.03 6.70
CA GLY A 106 -17.28 -10.12 6.53
C GLY A 106 -15.94 -9.89 7.22
N ILE A 107 -15.20 -10.97 7.35
CA ILE A 107 -13.85 -10.96 7.91
C ILE A 107 -12.97 -11.94 7.13
N VAL A 108 -11.74 -11.53 6.85
CA VAL A 108 -10.70 -12.45 6.36
C VAL A 108 -9.92 -12.96 7.57
N PRO A 109 -10.02 -14.23 7.95
CA PRO A 109 -9.33 -14.74 9.13
C PRO A 109 -7.81 -14.72 8.97
N PHE A 110 -7.09 -14.59 10.08
CA PHE A 110 -5.65 -14.82 10.09
C PHE A 110 -5.34 -16.25 9.62
N LYS A 111 -4.35 -16.40 8.73
CA LYS A 111 -3.84 -17.71 8.23
C LYS A 111 -2.38 -17.94 8.61
N VAL A 112 -1.66 -16.89 8.95
CA VAL A 112 -0.26 -16.93 9.36
C VAL A 112 -0.20 -16.72 10.86
N ASP A 113 0.41 -17.67 11.60
CA ASP A 113 0.56 -17.56 13.04
C ASP A 113 1.71 -16.62 13.43
N LYS A 114 1.70 -16.14 14.69
CA LYS A 114 2.70 -15.19 15.21
C LYS A 114 4.14 -15.72 15.10
N HIS A 115 4.36 -17.03 15.24
CA HIS A 115 5.69 -17.62 15.12
C HIS A 115 6.22 -17.49 13.68
N LYS A 116 5.36 -17.78 12.70
CA LYS A 116 5.70 -17.63 11.27
C LYS A 116 5.96 -16.17 10.91
N VAL A 117 5.19 -15.26 11.47
CA VAL A 117 5.41 -13.80 11.30
C VAL A 117 6.77 -13.41 11.84
N GLN A 118 7.15 -13.90 13.03
CA GLN A 118 8.47 -13.64 13.62
C GLN A 118 9.61 -14.16 12.74
N GLU A 119 9.48 -15.35 12.19
CA GLU A 119 10.46 -15.90 11.23
C GLU A 119 10.57 -15.02 9.97
N THR A 120 9.42 -14.63 9.41
CA THR A 120 9.36 -13.78 8.21
C THR A 120 10.03 -12.44 8.47
N PHE A 121 9.74 -11.86 9.62
CA PHE A 121 10.35 -10.61 10.06
C PHE A 121 11.87 -10.74 10.21
N ASN A 122 12.37 -11.79 10.89
CA ASN A 122 13.79 -12.04 11.07
C ASN A 122 14.50 -12.22 9.71
N LYS A 123 13.89 -12.92 8.76
CA LYS A 123 14.42 -13.05 7.41
C LYS A 123 14.44 -11.70 6.68
N TRP A 124 13.38 -10.91 6.81
CA TRP A 124 13.27 -9.60 6.18
C TRP A 124 14.34 -8.64 6.69
N ILE A 125 14.54 -8.48 8.01
CA ILE A 125 15.52 -7.54 8.56
C ILE A 125 16.97 -7.99 8.28
N ASN A 126 17.23 -9.31 8.26
CA ASN A 126 18.56 -9.83 7.96
C ASN A 126 19.00 -9.56 6.52
N ARG A 127 18.07 -9.51 5.57
CA ARG A 127 18.34 -9.11 4.18
C ARG A 127 18.66 -7.62 4.04
N ARG A 128 18.33 -6.77 5.01
CA ARG A 128 18.56 -5.33 4.99
C ARG A 128 19.99 -5.00 5.45
N TRP A 129 20.96 -5.19 4.57
CA TRP A 129 22.39 -5.02 4.86
C TRP A 129 22.77 -3.60 5.30
N LEU A 130 22.04 -2.55 4.82
CA LEU A 130 22.19 -1.17 5.29
C LEU A 130 21.68 -0.93 6.70
N ALA A 131 20.88 -1.82 7.27
CA ALA A 131 20.36 -1.67 8.62
C ALA A 131 21.50 -1.72 9.65
N PRO A 132 21.46 -0.90 10.72
CA PRO A 132 22.39 -0.97 11.83
C PRO A 132 22.41 -2.36 12.47
N GLY A 133 23.59 -2.89 12.82
CA GLY A 133 23.70 -4.22 13.43
C GLY A 133 22.89 -4.38 14.71
N LYS A 134 22.83 -3.33 15.54
CA LYS A 134 22.03 -3.30 16.78
C LYS A 134 20.53 -3.51 16.54
N LEU A 135 20.04 -3.19 15.34
CA LEU A 135 18.62 -3.32 15.01
C LEU A 135 18.17 -4.79 15.00
N LYS A 136 19.04 -5.70 14.58
CA LYS A 136 18.74 -7.14 14.54
C LYS A 136 18.39 -7.73 15.92
N HIS A 137 18.88 -7.13 16.99
CA HIS A 137 18.63 -7.53 18.37
C HIS A 137 17.47 -6.78 19.03
N LEU A 138 17.13 -5.57 18.56
CA LEU A 138 16.02 -4.79 19.11
C LEU A 138 14.66 -5.43 18.84
N TYR A 139 14.55 -6.27 17.79
CA TYR A 139 13.32 -6.93 17.40
C TYR A 139 12.96 -8.18 18.19
N GLU A 140 13.90 -8.74 18.94
CA GLU A 140 13.60 -9.85 19.86
C GLU A 140 12.70 -9.41 21.02
N SER A 141 12.64 -8.11 21.30
CA SER A 141 11.82 -7.50 22.35
C SER A 141 10.51 -6.87 21.85
N GLY A 142 10.31 -6.74 20.53
CA GLY A 142 9.12 -6.12 19.94
C GLY A 142 7.89 -7.04 19.97
N LYS A 143 6.81 -6.61 20.62
CA LYS A 143 5.54 -7.34 20.60
C LYS A 143 4.89 -7.18 19.23
N ILE A 144 4.89 -8.27 18.45
CA ILE A 144 4.09 -8.36 17.24
C ILE A 144 2.61 -8.46 17.65
N GLN A 145 1.80 -7.50 17.22
CA GLN A 145 0.37 -7.48 17.50
C GLN A 145 -0.39 -7.81 16.22
N GLY A 146 -1.36 -8.71 16.33
CA GLY A 146 -2.34 -8.94 15.28
C GLY A 146 -3.50 -7.97 15.45
N VAL A 147 -3.85 -7.27 14.40
CA VAL A 147 -4.92 -6.27 14.37
C VAL A 147 -5.74 -6.47 13.12
N TYR A 148 -7.05 -6.43 13.25
CA TYR A 148 -7.94 -6.34 12.11
C TYR A 148 -8.12 -4.88 11.69
N ILE A 149 -7.97 -4.62 10.39
CA ILE A 149 -8.12 -3.30 9.80
C ILE A 149 -9.39 -3.26 8.97
N PRO A 150 -10.24 -2.22 9.14
CA PRO A 150 -11.46 -2.08 8.36
C PRO A 150 -11.14 -1.73 6.90
N TYR A 151 -11.88 -2.36 5.99
CA TYR A 151 -11.90 -2.07 4.57
C TYR A 151 -13.34 -1.97 4.09
N TRP A 152 -13.55 -1.11 3.13
CA TRP A 152 -14.74 -1.08 2.30
C TRP A 152 -14.45 -1.84 0.99
N THR A 153 -15.40 -2.59 0.51
CA THR A 153 -15.37 -3.14 -0.85
C THR A 153 -16.57 -2.63 -1.61
N PHE A 154 -16.37 -2.38 -2.89
CA PHE A 154 -17.42 -1.89 -3.77
C PHE A 154 -17.49 -2.75 -5.02
N ASP A 155 -18.72 -3.07 -5.43
CA ASP A 155 -19.01 -3.76 -6.67
C ASP A 155 -19.81 -2.80 -7.58
N ALA A 156 -19.57 -2.84 -8.88
CA ALA A 156 -20.31 -2.02 -9.83
C ALA A 156 -20.28 -2.62 -11.25
N ASP A 157 -21.40 -2.58 -11.97
CA ASP A 157 -21.43 -2.79 -13.42
C ASP A 157 -21.25 -1.44 -14.12
N VAL A 158 -20.16 -1.28 -14.87
CA VAL A 158 -19.80 0.01 -15.45
C VAL A 158 -19.79 -0.06 -16.97
N VAL A 159 -20.56 0.82 -17.58
CA VAL A 159 -20.50 1.11 -19.01
C VAL A 159 -19.80 2.45 -19.19
N CYS A 160 -18.70 2.46 -19.90
CA CYS A 160 -17.87 3.65 -20.02
C CYS A 160 -17.68 4.05 -21.50
N ASP A 161 -18.22 5.19 -21.88
CA ASP A 161 -17.91 5.82 -23.16
C ASP A 161 -16.57 6.55 -23.04
N TYR A 162 -15.77 6.51 -24.09
CA TYR A 162 -14.50 7.23 -24.12
C TYR A 162 -14.25 7.96 -25.43
N SER A 163 -13.44 9.01 -25.38
CA SER A 163 -12.82 9.66 -26.52
C SER A 163 -11.30 9.72 -26.32
N ALA A 164 -10.54 9.60 -27.40
CA ALA A 164 -9.09 9.60 -27.38
C ALA A 164 -8.51 10.09 -28.71
N GLU A 165 -7.20 10.29 -28.76
CA GLU A 165 -6.46 10.43 -30.01
C GLU A 165 -5.59 9.19 -30.23
N GLY A 166 -5.80 8.50 -31.37
CA GLY A 166 -5.01 7.38 -31.81
C GLY A 166 -3.95 7.79 -32.82
N GLY A 167 -2.70 7.41 -32.59
CA GLY A 167 -1.55 7.73 -33.44
C GLY A 167 -1.20 6.58 -34.36
N LYS A 168 -1.02 6.84 -35.65
CA LYS A 168 -0.43 5.89 -36.62
C LYS A 168 0.96 6.33 -37.04
N HIS A 169 1.90 5.41 -36.94
CA HIS A 169 3.26 5.66 -37.38
C HIS A 169 3.37 5.64 -38.90
N ARG A 170 4.01 6.66 -39.48
CA ARG A 170 4.45 6.64 -40.86
C ARG A 170 5.93 6.94 -40.97
N LYS A 171 6.60 6.28 -41.91
CA LYS A 171 7.99 6.55 -42.22
C LYS A 171 8.07 7.67 -43.27
N VAL A 172 8.80 8.71 -42.95
CA VAL A 172 9.11 9.82 -43.88
C VAL A 172 10.60 9.87 -44.13
N GLU A 173 10.98 10.09 -45.40
CA GLU A 173 12.38 10.31 -45.78
C GLU A 173 12.66 11.80 -45.71
N VAL A 174 13.61 12.19 -44.89
CA VAL A 174 14.06 13.58 -44.73
C VAL A 174 15.45 13.69 -45.30
N LYS A 175 15.64 14.59 -46.26
CA LYS A 175 16.99 14.92 -46.81
C LYS A 175 17.70 15.84 -45.81
N LYS A 176 18.91 15.49 -45.45
CA LYS A 176 19.82 16.32 -44.65
C LYS A 176 20.56 17.33 -45.54
N ASP A 177 21.09 18.38 -44.94
CA ASP A 177 21.87 19.43 -45.64
C ASP A 177 23.15 18.89 -46.29
N ASP A 178 23.65 17.72 -45.87
CA ASP A 178 24.79 17.01 -46.44
C ASP A 178 24.44 16.15 -47.67
N GLY A 179 23.15 16.15 -48.10
CA GLY A 179 22.65 15.37 -49.23
C GLY A 179 22.28 13.92 -48.90
N THR A 180 22.48 13.45 -47.68
CA THR A 180 22.06 12.11 -47.22
C THR A 180 20.56 12.08 -46.89
N THR A 181 19.93 10.91 -47.04
CA THR A 181 18.51 10.69 -46.68
C THR A 181 18.44 9.92 -45.36
N GLU A 182 17.69 10.46 -44.41
CA GLU A 182 17.38 9.79 -43.14
C GLU A 182 15.90 9.42 -43.11
N THR A 183 15.59 8.18 -42.72
CA THR A 183 14.21 7.78 -42.48
C THR A 183 13.81 8.14 -41.04
N ARG A 184 12.80 9.01 -40.91
CA ARG A 184 12.24 9.39 -39.61
C ARG A 184 10.83 8.82 -39.47
N THR A 185 10.47 8.39 -38.26
CA THR A 185 9.10 8.01 -37.95
C THR A 185 8.34 9.24 -37.44
N GLU A 186 7.22 9.54 -38.10
CA GLU A 186 6.27 10.55 -37.67
C GLU A 186 4.97 9.85 -37.24
N THR A 187 4.20 10.50 -36.35
CA THR A 187 2.92 9.97 -35.85
C THR A 187 1.79 10.89 -36.30
N ASP A 188 0.88 10.35 -37.11
CA ASP A 188 -0.35 11.03 -37.49
C ASP A 188 -1.44 10.72 -36.47
N TRP A 189 -2.08 11.76 -35.92
CA TRP A 189 -3.05 11.65 -34.84
C TRP A 189 -4.48 11.79 -35.36
N TYR A 190 -5.35 10.87 -34.92
CA TYR A 190 -6.76 10.80 -35.32
C TYR A 190 -7.67 10.75 -34.08
N ASN A 191 -8.71 11.57 -34.09
CA ASN A 191 -9.74 11.47 -33.05
C ASN A 191 -10.49 10.15 -33.17
N THR A 192 -10.63 9.46 -32.07
CA THR A 192 -11.35 8.19 -31.97
C THR A 192 -12.23 8.17 -30.71
N HIS A 193 -13.23 7.34 -30.73
CA HIS A 193 -14.15 7.12 -29.62
C HIS A 193 -14.57 5.66 -29.58
N GLY A 194 -15.04 5.22 -28.44
CA GLY A 194 -15.52 3.86 -28.24
C GLY A 194 -16.22 3.68 -26.91
N ARG A 195 -16.51 2.44 -26.60
CA ARG A 195 -17.20 2.04 -25.38
C ARG A 195 -16.55 0.78 -24.82
N VAL A 196 -16.23 0.81 -23.52
CA VAL A 196 -15.79 -0.35 -22.77
C VAL A 196 -16.82 -0.68 -21.69
N LYS A 197 -16.84 -1.95 -21.26
CA LYS A 197 -17.69 -2.43 -20.18
C LYS A 197 -16.83 -3.25 -19.25
N GLU A 198 -17.02 -3.06 -17.95
CA GLU A 198 -16.33 -3.82 -16.92
C GLU A 198 -17.25 -4.03 -15.73
N PHE A 199 -17.22 -5.24 -15.17
CA PHE A 199 -17.82 -5.53 -13.89
C PHE A 199 -16.71 -5.52 -12.83
N PHE A 200 -16.75 -4.53 -11.96
CA PHE A 200 -15.85 -4.43 -10.82
C PHE A 200 -16.42 -5.25 -9.66
N ASP A 201 -15.60 -6.13 -9.12
CA ASP A 201 -15.95 -7.05 -8.05
C ASP A 201 -14.93 -6.91 -6.93
N ASP A 202 -15.39 -6.50 -5.74
CA ASP A 202 -14.58 -6.27 -4.55
C ASP A 202 -13.45 -5.22 -4.72
N VAL A 203 -13.77 -4.04 -5.26
CA VAL A 203 -12.80 -2.92 -5.27
C VAL A 203 -12.52 -2.50 -3.84
N GLN A 204 -11.30 -2.77 -3.35
CA GLN A 204 -10.90 -2.60 -1.97
C GLN A 204 -10.46 -1.16 -1.68
N VAL A 205 -11.09 -0.53 -0.71
CA VAL A 205 -10.71 0.79 -0.18
C VAL A 205 -10.51 0.70 1.32
N ARG A 206 -9.46 1.34 1.82
CA ARG A 206 -9.15 1.32 3.25
C ARG A 206 -10.16 2.09 4.06
N GLY A 207 -10.66 1.47 5.11
CA GLY A 207 -11.55 2.09 6.09
C GLY A 207 -10.81 2.93 7.14
N SER A 208 -9.46 2.86 7.23
CA SER A 208 -8.68 3.58 8.25
C SER A 208 -7.48 4.31 7.65
N LYS A 209 -7.14 5.50 8.21
CA LYS A 209 -5.96 6.31 7.88
C LYS A 209 -4.85 6.21 8.94
N ASN A 210 -4.98 5.35 9.94
CA ASN A 210 -4.03 5.24 11.05
C ASN A 210 -2.66 4.68 10.62
N LEU A 211 -2.63 3.86 9.57
CA LEU A 211 -1.41 3.30 9.01
C LEU A 211 -1.04 4.00 7.69
N LYS A 212 0.26 4.09 7.43
CA LYS A 212 0.77 4.70 6.19
C LYS A 212 0.34 3.87 4.97
N ASP A 213 -0.18 4.56 3.96
CA ASP A 213 -0.65 3.97 2.70
C ASP A 213 0.40 3.12 2.00
N SER A 214 1.64 3.60 1.92
CA SER A 214 2.74 2.89 1.27
C SER A 214 3.09 1.56 1.94
N LEU A 215 2.87 1.45 3.26
CA LEU A 215 3.08 0.19 3.99
C LEU A 215 1.96 -0.80 3.72
N LEU A 216 0.69 -0.34 3.73
CA LEU A 216 -0.46 -1.19 3.46
C LEU A 216 -0.45 -1.69 2.01
N LYS A 217 -0.26 -0.79 1.03
CA LYS A 217 -0.08 -1.19 -0.39
C LYS A 217 1.02 -2.22 -0.57
N GLY A 218 2.11 -2.11 0.20
CA GLY A 218 3.23 -3.05 0.14
C GLY A 218 2.92 -4.47 0.63
N ILE A 219 1.86 -4.66 1.43
CA ILE A 219 1.42 -5.98 1.92
C ILE A 219 0.18 -6.53 1.21
N GLU A 220 -0.54 -5.72 0.42
CA GLU A 220 -1.65 -6.15 -0.44
C GLU A 220 -1.13 -7.05 -1.58
N PRO A 221 -1.98 -7.84 -2.29
CA PRO A 221 -3.44 -7.94 -2.13
C PRO A 221 -3.88 -8.91 -1.04
N TYR A 222 -5.18 -8.82 -0.67
CA TYR A 222 -5.90 -9.81 0.11
C TYR A 222 -6.87 -10.58 -0.78
N ASP A 223 -6.95 -11.91 -0.60
CA ASP A 223 -7.93 -12.74 -1.31
C ASP A 223 -9.29 -12.69 -0.59
N THR A 224 -10.08 -11.68 -0.91
CA THR A 224 -11.45 -11.54 -0.40
C THR A 224 -12.41 -12.50 -1.06
N LYS A 225 -12.20 -12.82 -2.35
CA LYS A 225 -13.12 -13.69 -3.13
C LYS A 225 -13.24 -15.12 -2.58
N LYS A 226 -12.13 -15.69 -2.08
CA LYS A 226 -12.09 -17.11 -1.62
C LYS A 226 -12.00 -17.25 -0.11
N GLN A 227 -11.53 -16.23 0.58
CA GLN A 227 -11.15 -16.33 2.00
C GLN A 227 -12.01 -15.45 2.91
N LEU A 228 -12.89 -14.62 2.35
CA LEU A 228 -13.85 -13.86 3.13
C LEU A 228 -14.91 -14.81 3.70
N VAL A 229 -15.15 -14.70 5.01
CA VAL A 229 -16.19 -15.41 5.73
C VAL A 229 -17.15 -14.41 6.37
N SER A 230 -18.38 -14.82 6.67
CA SER A 230 -19.31 -13.98 7.43
C SER A 230 -18.66 -13.55 8.73
N TYR A 231 -18.84 -12.28 9.08
CA TYR A 231 -18.32 -11.75 10.33
C TYR A 231 -18.86 -12.53 11.53
N SER A 232 -17.93 -12.88 12.43
CA SER A 232 -18.23 -13.48 13.72
C SER A 232 -17.25 -12.92 14.75
N PRO A 233 -17.72 -12.43 15.91
CA PRO A 233 -16.89 -11.82 16.94
C PRO A 233 -15.76 -12.72 17.45
N GLU A 234 -15.92 -14.03 17.36
CA GLU A 234 -14.95 -15.04 17.79
C GLU A 234 -13.59 -14.89 17.10
N TYR A 235 -13.58 -14.43 15.85
CA TYR A 235 -12.33 -14.17 15.10
C TYR A 235 -11.48 -13.03 15.67
N LEU A 236 -12.12 -12.12 16.42
CA LEU A 236 -11.43 -11.00 17.06
C LEU A 236 -10.83 -11.38 18.43
N SER A 237 -11.17 -12.55 18.95
CA SER A 237 -10.71 -12.96 20.29
C SER A 237 -9.17 -13.13 20.30
N GLY A 238 -8.48 -12.38 21.15
CA GLY A 238 -7.00 -12.34 21.21
C GLY A 238 -6.34 -11.39 20.21
N TYR A 239 -7.13 -10.68 19.38
CA TYR A 239 -6.65 -9.72 18.38
C TYR A 239 -7.25 -8.33 18.63
N GLY A 240 -6.54 -7.27 18.22
CA GLY A 240 -7.11 -5.93 18.16
C GLY A 240 -7.96 -5.75 16.90
N ALA A 241 -8.79 -4.70 16.89
CA ALA A 241 -9.40 -4.20 15.66
C ALA A 241 -9.33 -2.67 15.66
N GLU A 242 -9.03 -2.10 14.51
CA GLU A 242 -9.07 -0.67 14.31
C GLU A 242 -10.51 -0.21 14.04
N CYS A 243 -10.79 1.03 14.45
CA CYS A 243 -11.99 1.73 14.06
C CYS A 243 -11.86 2.24 12.63
N TYR A 244 -12.94 2.26 11.86
CA TYR A 244 -12.90 2.95 10.59
C TYR A 244 -12.88 4.47 10.80
N THR A 245 -12.07 5.17 10.02
CA THR A 245 -11.92 6.63 10.05
C THR A 245 -12.22 7.26 8.69
N VAL A 246 -12.53 6.42 7.70
CA VAL A 246 -12.92 6.81 6.35
C VAL A 246 -14.41 6.51 6.20
N SER A 247 -15.20 7.56 6.02
CA SER A 247 -16.64 7.42 5.83
C SER A 247 -16.96 6.62 4.56
N LEU A 248 -18.15 6.01 4.52
CA LEU A 248 -18.61 5.27 3.35
C LEU A 248 -18.63 6.13 2.08
N ASP A 249 -19.02 7.42 2.18
CA ASP A 249 -19.04 8.36 1.05
C ASP A 249 -17.64 8.70 0.53
N ASP A 250 -16.66 8.88 1.44
CA ASP A 250 -15.26 9.10 1.06
C ASP A 250 -14.65 7.85 0.42
N ALA A 251 -14.94 6.68 0.98
CA ALA A 251 -14.48 5.41 0.45
C ALA A 251 -15.06 5.14 -0.95
N HIS A 252 -16.35 5.43 -1.18
CA HIS A 252 -16.97 5.30 -2.50
C HIS A 252 -16.30 6.21 -3.53
N ARG A 253 -15.97 7.46 -3.16
CA ARG A 253 -15.22 8.35 -4.07
C ARG A 253 -13.85 7.79 -4.44
N GLU A 254 -13.14 7.20 -3.47
CA GLU A 254 -11.85 6.56 -3.74
C GLU A 254 -12.01 5.31 -4.61
N ALA A 255 -13.04 4.50 -4.38
CA ALA A 255 -13.36 3.35 -5.23
C ALA A 255 -13.60 3.78 -6.70
N ASN A 256 -14.35 4.86 -6.90
CA ASN A 256 -14.58 5.40 -8.24
C ASN A 256 -13.27 5.84 -8.91
N ASN A 257 -12.34 6.48 -8.19
CA ASN A 257 -11.03 6.86 -8.72
C ASN A 257 -10.21 5.63 -9.16
N ILE A 258 -10.28 4.54 -8.38
CA ILE A 258 -9.62 3.27 -8.72
C ILE A 258 -10.22 2.68 -9.98
N MET A 259 -11.56 2.56 -10.05
CA MET A 259 -12.30 2.05 -11.20
C MET A 259 -12.05 2.89 -12.46
N GLU A 260 -12.07 4.22 -12.35
CA GLU A 260 -11.77 5.11 -13.47
C GLU A 260 -10.34 4.94 -14.01
N THR A 261 -9.37 4.66 -13.13
CA THR A 261 -8.00 4.40 -13.56
C THR A 261 -7.94 3.15 -14.43
N GLU A 262 -8.64 2.09 -14.04
CA GLU A 262 -8.72 0.86 -14.81
C GLU A 262 -9.50 1.04 -16.11
N LEU A 263 -10.63 1.76 -16.08
CA LEU A 263 -11.40 2.10 -17.28
C LEU A 263 -10.58 2.88 -18.31
N ARG A 264 -9.71 3.82 -17.86
CA ARG A 264 -8.76 4.52 -18.76
C ARG A 264 -7.76 3.56 -19.40
N GLU A 265 -7.27 2.57 -18.65
CA GLU A 265 -6.38 1.56 -19.23
C GLU A 265 -7.11 0.63 -20.21
N LEU A 266 -8.37 0.26 -19.92
CA LEU A 266 -9.21 -0.50 -20.86
C LEU A 266 -9.46 0.28 -22.16
N ALA A 267 -9.78 1.57 -22.06
CA ALA A 267 -9.93 2.46 -23.20
C ALA A 267 -8.63 2.55 -24.03
N ARG A 268 -7.47 2.71 -23.36
CA ARG A 268 -6.15 2.70 -24.03
C ARG A 268 -5.89 1.39 -24.77
N LYS A 269 -6.20 0.25 -24.13
CA LYS A 269 -6.06 -1.07 -24.76
C LYS A 269 -6.97 -1.21 -25.98
N ASP A 270 -8.18 -0.67 -25.91
CA ASP A 270 -9.13 -0.73 -27.04
C ASP A 270 -8.65 0.11 -28.22
N VAL A 271 -8.18 1.34 -27.99
CA VAL A 271 -7.60 2.20 -29.04
C VAL A 271 -6.36 1.55 -29.68
N ARG A 272 -5.49 0.93 -28.88
CA ARG A 272 -4.27 0.25 -29.36
C ARG A 272 -4.53 -0.98 -30.25
N LYS A 273 -5.76 -1.45 -30.35
CA LYS A 273 -6.12 -2.48 -31.35
C LYS A 273 -6.04 -1.96 -32.80
N HIS A 274 -6.17 -0.64 -32.98
CA HIS A 274 -6.27 0.00 -34.28
C HIS A 274 -5.18 1.07 -34.53
N TYR A 275 -4.47 1.48 -33.49
CA TYR A 275 -3.48 2.56 -33.51
C TYR A 275 -2.20 2.12 -32.79
N ASP A 276 -1.05 2.66 -33.19
CA ASP A 276 0.24 2.35 -32.60
C ASP A 276 0.45 3.08 -31.27
N GLU A 277 -0.11 4.30 -31.15
CA GLU A 277 -0.03 5.13 -29.95
C GLU A 277 -1.42 5.63 -29.52
N VAL A 278 -1.52 6.07 -28.27
CA VAL A 278 -2.76 6.66 -27.71
C VAL A 278 -2.44 7.78 -26.73
N ARG A 279 -3.17 8.90 -26.85
CA ARG A 279 -3.10 10.02 -25.93
C ARG A 279 -4.46 10.67 -25.71
N ASN A 280 -4.56 11.60 -24.76
CA ASN A 280 -5.74 12.41 -24.48
C ASN A 280 -7.03 11.59 -24.23
N VAL A 281 -6.88 10.46 -23.50
CA VAL A 281 -8.03 9.61 -23.16
C VAL A 281 -8.92 10.30 -22.15
N ARG A 282 -10.17 10.55 -22.53
CA ARG A 282 -11.25 11.06 -21.67
C ARG A 282 -12.30 9.98 -21.55
N ILE A 283 -12.80 9.77 -20.34
CA ILE A 283 -13.80 8.74 -20.04
C ILE A 283 -15.08 9.38 -19.49
N ALA A 284 -16.19 8.71 -19.71
CA ALA A 284 -17.51 9.06 -19.17
C ALA A 284 -18.17 7.77 -18.65
N PRO A 285 -17.87 7.34 -17.41
CA PRO A 285 -18.43 6.13 -16.84
C PRO A 285 -19.88 6.32 -16.39
N ASP A 286 -20.69 5.28 -16.59
CA ASP A 286 -22.06 5.13 -16.09
C ASP A 286 -22.05 3.91 -15.15
N TYR A 287 -22.16 4.17 -13.84
CA TYR A 287 -22.14 3.16 -12.79
C TYR A 287 -23.56 2.64 -12.53
N ARG A 288 -23.69 1.32 -12.43
CA ARG A 288 -24.97 0.63 -12.21
C ARG A 288 -24.80 -0.43 -11.15
N ASP A 289 -25.89 -0.75 -10.49
CA ASP A 289 -25.99 -1.84 -9.50
C ASP A 289 -24.84 -1.79 -8.47
N GLU A 290 -24.53 -0.55 -8.01
CA GLU A 290 -23.47 -0.32 -7.05
C GLU A 290 -23.83 -0.93 -5.69
N THR A 291 -22.93 -1.79 -5.18
CA THR A 291 -23.04 -2.35 -3.83
C THR A 291 -21.78 -2.12 -3.02
N TYR A 292 -21.88 -2.29 -1.69
CA TYR A 292 -20.75 -2.20 -0.79
C TYR A 292 -20.82 -3.22 0.32
N LYS A 293 -19.67 -3.53 0.91
CA LYS A 293 -19.50 -4.35 2.12
C LYS A 293 -18.48 -3.70 3.05
N HIS A 294 -18.70 -3.78 4.36
CA HIS A 294 -17.69 -3.47 5.36
C HIS A 294 -17.01 -4.77 5.79
N ILE A 295 -15.70 -4.87 5.60
CA ILE A 295 -14.94 -6.07 5.92
C ILE A 295 -13.75 -5.78 6.83
N LEU A 296 -13.30 -6.80 7.56
CA LEU A 296 -12.10 -6.75 8.37
C LEU A 296 -11.01 -7.62 7.75
N ILE A 297 -9.79 -7.08 7.63
CA ILE A 297 -8.63 -7.81 7.10
C ILE A 297 -7.53 -7.94 8.15
N PRO A 298 -6.78 -9.08 8.17
CA PRO A 298 -5.81 -9.39 9.19
C PRO A 298 -4.45 -8.78 8.89
N VAL A 299 -3.90 -7.96 9.79
CA VAL A 299 -2.57 -7.38 9.70
C VAL A 299 -1.80 -7.63 10.98
N TYR A 300 -0.57 -8.10 10.88
CA TYR A 300 0.36 -8.02 11.99
C TYR A 300 1.15 -6.72 11.89
N SER A 301 1.22 -6.00 12.99
CA SER A 301 1.96 -4.75 13.12
C SER A 301 3.01 -4.86 14.22
N THR A 302 4.18 -4.31 13.98
CA THR A 302 5.18 -4.05 15.01
C THR A 302 5.79 -2.68 14.76
N ALA A 303 6.00 -1.94 15.83
CA ALA A 303 6.65 -0.63 15.79
C ALA A 303 7.83 -0.61 16.74
N PHE A 304 8.88 0.10 16.37
CA PHE A 304 10.06 0.29 17.21
C PHE A 304 10.64 1.69 17.00
N THR A 305 11.32 2.20 18.02
CA THR A 305 12.00 3.49 17.97
C THR A 305 13.49 3.30 17.85
N TYR A 306 14.12 3.99 16.90
CA TYR A 306 15.57 4.03 16.73
C TYR A 306 16.02 5.45 16.43
N ALA A 307 17.01 5.96 17.20
CA ALA A 307 17.49 7.34 17.07
C ALA A 307 16.36 8.39 17.05
N ASN A 308 15.40 8.28 17.98
CA ASN A 308 14.21 9.14 18.12
C ASN A 308 13.26 9.16 16.92
N LYS A 309 13.33 8.16 16.02
CA LYS A 309 12.39 7.98 14.92
C LYS A 309 11.65 6.66 15.08
N ASN A 310 10.35 6.70 14.80
CA ASN A 310 9.50 5.51 14.83
C ASN A 310 9.51 4.82 13.47
N TYR A 311 9.66 3.51 13.49
CA TYR A 311 9.63 2.63 12.32
C TYR A 311 8.53 1.60 12.52
N THR A 312 7.74 1.39 11.49
CA THR A 312 6.63 0.43 11.50
C THR A 312 6.88 -0.63 10.44
N VAL A 313 6.59 -1.86 10.79
CA VAL A 313 6.61 -3.01 9.89
C VAL A 313 5.27 -3.69 9.95
N LEU A 314 4.69 -3.96 8.79
CA LEU A 314 3.42 -4.65 8.62
C LEU A 314 3.64 -5.99 7.95
N VAL A 315 2.86 -6.98 8.36
CA VAL A 315 2.83 -8.30 7.71
C VAL A 315 1.36 -8.64 7.42
N ASN A 316 1.08 -9.04 6.20
CA ASN A 316 -0.22 -9.54 5.80
C ASN A 316 -0.54 -10.84 6.59
N GLY A 317 -1.60 -10.81 7.39
CA GLY A 317 -1.99 -11.94 8.24
C GLY A 317 -2.52 -13.15 7.48
N GLN A 318 -2.85 -12.97 6.20
CA GLN A 318 -3.31 -14.04 5.31
C GLN A 318 -2.14 -14.70 4.56
N THR A 319 -1.23 -13.90 3.98
CA THR A 319 -0.19 -14.39 3.06
C THR A 319 1.21 -14.41 3.65
N GLY A 320 1.47 -13.64 4.72
CA GLY A 320 2.79 -13.44 5.29
C GLY A 320 3.66 -12.43 4.52
N LYS A 321 3.11 -11.73 3.50
CA LYS A 321 3.84 -10.67 2.79
C LYS A 321 4.19 -9.54 3.76
N ILE A 322 5.44 -9.06 3.70
CA ILE A 322 5.97 -8.09 4.67
C ILE A 322 6.45 -6.81 3.98
N LYS A 323 6.09 -5.68 4.54
CA LYS A 323 6.61 -4.36 4.16
C LYS A 323 6.89 -3.55 5.43
N GLY A 324 7.97 -2.78 5.43
CA GLY A 324 8.29 -1.95 6.58
C GLY A 324 9.36 -0.92 6.28
N SER A 325 9.43 0.08 7.16
CA SER A 325 10.52 1.05 7.18
C SER A 325 11.63 0.59 8.13
N TYR A 326 12.86 0.94 7.82
CA TYR A 326 14.03 0.64 8.67
C TYR A 326 15.07 1.76 8.59
N PRO A 327 15.82 2.00 9.68
CA PRO A 327 16.88 3.00 9.68
C PRO A 327 18.06 2.52 8.83
N LYS A 328 18.60 3.41 7.99
CA LYS A 328 19.84 3.16 7.23
C LYS A 328 21.04 3.63 8.04
N SER A 329 22.10 2.82 8.12
CA SER A 329 23.32 3.15 8.86
C SER A 329 24.15 4.20 8.11
N PRO A 330 24.38 5.40 8.67
CA PRO A 330 25.18 6.44 8.00
C PRO A 330 26.62 5.99 7.75
N VAL A 331 27.18 5.17 8.64
CA VAL A 331 28.53 4.60 8.50
C VAL A 331 28.62 3.70 7.27
N LYS A 332 27.64 2.80 7.08
CA LYS A 332 27.62 1.90 5.91
C LYS A 332 27.43 2.67 4.62
N ILE A 333 26.58 3.71 4.62
CA ILE A 333 26.40 4.60 3.47
C ILE A 333 27.72 5.31 3.15
N GLY A 334 28.40 5.86 4.15
CA GLY A 334 29.69 6.51 3.98
C GLY A 334 30.76 5.58 3.36
N ILE A 335 30.81 4.32 3.78
CA ILE A 335 31.71 3.31 3.18
C ILE A 335 31.37 3.10 1.68
N ILE A 336 30.11 3.00 1.30
CA ILE A 336 29.71 2.83 -0.11
C ILE A 336 30.14 4.04 -0.92
N VAL A 337 29.83 5.23 -0.44
CA VAL A 337 30.22 6.49 -1.13
C VAL A 337 31.73 6.54 -1.33
N ALA A 338 32.52 6.16 -0.30
CA ALA A 338 33.97 6.10 -0.42
C ALA A 338 34.45 5.07 -1.46
N ILE A 339 33.81 3.90 -1.53
CA ILE A 339 34.13 2.87 -2.53
C ILE A 339 33.80 3.36 -3.94
N ILE A 340 32.62 3.97 -4.13
CA ILE A 340 32.22 4.52 -5.44
C ILE A 340 33.20 5.62 -5.87
N ALA A 341 33.57 6.53 -4.96
CA ALA A 341 34.53 7.58 -5.26
C ALA A 341 35.91 7.02 -5.66
N ALA A 342 36.37 5.97 -4.97
CA ALA A 342 37.62 5.29 -5.30
C ALA A 342 37.56 4.62 -6.71
N ILE A 343 36.44 3.98 -7.05
CA ILE A 343 36.23 3.37 -8.39
C ILE A 343 36.24 4.44 -9.48
N VAL A 344 35.52 5.54 -9.27
CA VAL A 344 35.49 6.66 -10.22
C VAL A 344 36.89 7.27 -10.40
N ALA A 345 37.63 7.49 -9.33
CA ALA A 345 38.97 7.99 -9.38
C ALA A 345 39.92 7.04 -10.14
N LEU A 346 39.78 5.72 -9.94
CA LEU A 346 40.53 4.70 -10.67
C LEU A 346 40.20 4.73 -12.18
N LEU A 347 38.92 4.83 -12.55
CA LEU A 347 38.52 4.91 -13.96
C LEU A 347 39.06 6.17 -14.65
N ILE A 348 39.04 7.32 -13.97
CA ILE A 348 39.63 8.56 -14.47
C ILE A 348 41.14 8.38 -14.67
N ALA A 349 41.88 7.82 -13.70
CA ALA A 349 43.30 7.56 -13.80
C ALA A 349 43.68 6.62 -14.95
N LEU A 350 42.87 5.56 -15.16
CA LEU A 350 43.05 4.63 -16.29
C LEU A 350 42.81 5.30 -17.64
N ASN A 351 41.77 6.16 -17.72
CA ASN A 351 41.48 6.91 -18.96
C ASN A 351 42.58 7.94 -19.27
N MET A 352 43.12 8.64 -18.25
CA MET A 352 44.25 9.55 -18.44
C MET A 352 45.53 8.82 -18.85
N LYS A 353 45.76 7.57 -18.38
CA LYS A 353 46.91 6.77 -18.74
C LYS A 353 46.81 6.21 -20.19
N GLY A 354 45.56 5.97 -20.66
CA GLY A 354 45.31 5.57 -22.06
C GLY A 354 45.55 6.69 -23.06
N ASN A 355 45.35 7.94 -22.67
CA ASN A 355 45.54 9.11 -23.56
C ASN A 355 46.99 9.59 -23.67
N ASN A 356 47.87 9.20 -22.74
CA ASN A 356 49.30 9.57 -22.79
C ASN A 356 50.17 8.68 -23.68
N ASN A 357 49.61 7.64 -24.31
CA ASN A 357 50.36 6.74 -25.19
C ASN A 357 50.23 7.08 -26.69
N SER A 358 49.56 8.18 -27.07
CA SER A 358 49.37 8.52 -28.50
C SER A 358 50.10 9.76 -28.99
N ASP A 359 50.92 10.43 -28.19
CA ASP A 359 51.68 11.59 -28.68
C ASP A 359 53.18 11.42 -28.47
N ASN A 360 53.79 10.67 -29.39
CA ASN A 360 55.22 10.78 -29.70
C ASN A 360 55.40 10.63 -31.19
N SER A 361 55.14 11.70 -31.95
CA SER A 361 55.91 11.99 -33.17
C SER A 361 55.48 13.33 -33.81
N VAL A 362 56.51 14.07 -34.14
CA VAL A 362 56.66 15.09 -35.19
C VAL A 362 56.71 16.55 -34.73
N TYR A 363 57.96 17.03 -34.73
CA TYR A 363 58.38 18.41 -34.83
C TYR A 363 57.79 19.11 -36.07
N GLY A 364 57.38 20.36 -35.86
CA GLY A 364 57.09 21.28 -36.98
C GLY A 364 56.83 22.71 -36.52
N ASN A 365 57.77 23.57 -36.75
CA ASN A 365 57.75 25.02 -36.50
C ASN A 365 56.54 25.77 -37.03
N GLY A 366 56.12 26.82 -36.26
CA GLY A 366 55.73 28.06 -36.96
C GLY A 366 54.45 28.75 -36.50
N MET A 367 54.67 29.95 -36.01
CA MET A 367 53.82 31.18 -36.04
C MET A 367 52.72 31.37 -34.99
N GLU A 368 52.99 32.34 -34.15
CA GLU A 368 52.09 33.14 -33.34
C GLU A 368 50.95 33.78 -34.15
N THR A 369 49.74 33.67 -33.70
CA THR A 369 48.73 34.75 -33.81
C THR A 369 47.82 34.63 -32.62
N GLY A 370 47.83 35.67 -31.76
CA GLY A 370 46.95 35.78 -30.59
C GLY A 370 45.54 36.16 -31.03
N TYR A 371 44.58 35.52 -30.33
CA TYR A 371 43.26 36.02 -30.18
C TYR A 371 42.81 35.87 -28.72
N SER A 372 42.63 37.00 -28.07
CA SER A 372 41.97 37.14 -26.76
C SER A 372 40.47 36.94 -26.94
N ILE A 373 39.91 35.98 -26.20
CA ILE A 373 38.46 35.88 -26.06
C ILE A 373 38.12 36.39 -24.65
N GLU A 374 37.47 37.54 -24.60
CA GLU A 374 36.80 38.07 -23.43
C GLU A 374 35.58 37.20 -23.12
N SER A 375 35.53 36.70 -21.91
CA SER A 375 34.34 36.02 -21.34
C SER A 375 33.41 37.07 -20.72
N THR A 376 32.30 37.37 -21.38
CA THR A 376 31.19 38.05 -20.75
C THR A 376 30.33 37.00 -20.04
N TYR A 377 30.36 37.03 -18.71
CA TYR A 377 29.36 36.39 -17.87
C TYR A 377 28.09 37.27 -17.86
N ASP A 378 26.97 36.67 -18.28
CA ASP A 378 25.66 37.28 -18.06
C ASP A 378 24.98 36.49 -16.92
N ASP A 379 24.82 37.20 -15.82
CA ASP A 379 24.23 36.74 -14.57
C ASP A 379 22.75 37.17 -14.58
N SER A 380 21.87 36.32 -15.10
CA SER A 380 20.43 36.46 -14.78
C SER A 380 19.62 35.27 -15.31
N GLN A 381 19.36 34.27 -14.46
CA GLN A 381 18.07 33.59 -14.32
C GLN A 381 18.12 32.61 -13.14
N TYR A 382 17.86 33.13 -11.94
CA TYR A 382 17.35 32.32 -10.84
C TYR A 382 15.90 31.98 -11.17
N LEU A 383 15.62 30.74 -11.53
CA LEU A 383 14.29 30.16 -11.45
C LEU A 383 14.24 29.26 -10.24
N GLU A 384 13.39 29.65 -9.30
CA GLU A 384 12.98 28.85 -8.16
C GLU A 384 12.49 27.47 -8.62
N MET A 385 13.19 26.43 -8.22
CA MET A 385 12.68 25.06 -8.26
C MET A 385 12.23 24.70 -6.86
N SER A 386 10.97 24.96 -6.57
CA SER A 386 10.25 24.38 -5.44
C SER A 386 9.75 23.01 -5.82
N ASP A 387 10.01 22.05 -4.93
CA ASP A 387 9.27 20.84 -4.65
C ASP A 387 8.97 19.84 -5.79
N TYR A 388 10.00 19.07 -6.16
CA TYR A 388 9.77 17.69 -6.63
C TYR A 388 10.40 16.72 -5.64
N GLU A 389 9.53 16.16 -4.80
CA GLU A 389 9.84 15.01 -3.96
C GLU A 389 10.07 13.80 -4.88
N TYR A 390 11.33 13.44 -5.11
CA TYR A 390 11.70 12.22 -5.83
C TYR A 390 11.27 11.01 -4.99
N VAL A 391 10.17 10.40 -5.36
CA VAL A 391 9.83 9.03 -4.95
C VAL A 391 10.81 8.10 -5.68
N ILE A 392 11.90 7.77 -5.00
CA ILE A 392 12.79 6.70 -5.45
C ILE A 392 12.06 5.39 -5.17
N ASP A 393 11.65 4.72 -6.23
CA ASP A 393 11.08 3.38 -6.20
C ASP A 393 12.15 2.41 -5.64
N GLU A 394 11.92 1.88 -4.43
CA GLU A 394 12.91 1.09 -3.67
C GLU A 394 13.01 -0.38 -4.11
N ASP A 395 12.39 -0.77 -5.23
CA ASP A 395 12.30 -2.16 -5.69
C ASP A 395 13.22 -2.49 -6.89
N ILE A 396 14.40 -1.90 -6.99
CA ILE A 396 15.43 -2.42 -7.91
C ILE A 396 16.10 -3.61 -7.24
N GLU A 397 15.63 -4.82 -7.55
CA GLU A 397 16.36 -6.06 -7.33
C GLU A 397 17.61 -6.04 -8.25
N ILE A 398 18.76 -5.78 -7.65
CA ILE A 398 20.04 -6.09 -8.30
C ILE A 398 20.30 -7.58 -8.03
N LEU A 399 20.29 -8.35 -9.10
CA LEU A 399 20.72 -9.76 -9.16
C LEU A 399 22.13 -9.97 -8.56
#